data_5f421d9ca4593e15e314d3ee74893891
#
_entry.id   5f421d9ca4593e15e314d3ee74893891
#
_cell.length_a   1.000
_cell.length_b   1.000
_cell.length_c   1.000
_cell.angle_alpha   90.00
_cell.angle_beta   90.00
_cell.angle_gamma   90.00
#
_symmetry.space_group_name_H-M   'P 1'
#
loop_
_entity.id
_entity.type
_entity.pdbx_description
1 polymer ?
#
loop_
_entity_poly.entity_id
_entity_poly.type
_entity_poly.pdbx_seq_one_letter_code
_entity_poly.pdbx_strand_id
1 'polypeptide(L)'
;MRIETHAHTEFSQLRMLDCIVKVPQLIKQAASLGLSGVAITDHESVSGHVRFIQTIKSMKSSGELPEDFKGILGNEIYLVDKLNISEDGKKSCDSPFYHYILLAKDEIGHKQLRELSSLAWDNSFYTGRMERVPTLKSDLEHVVKSNPGHLISTTACLGGELGKSLLAGENYMDFLLWNQQLFGKDFYLEMQPGLSEEQIKLNREIVKLKHQLGIKATIACDVHYLKQEDREIHAAYLNSRDDEERELGDFYESTWMMTNEQIYQRMDYLGYEEVEDALKCSLEIGEKVEEYDLYCPTIVPGADIPDFELSDFFGNYYDRYEYISKFAHSDNVYDRYLLKLIEDGYYEKIPYTTFGKVKFFETLDRIEVELKEMWLVTEKLGTS
;
A
#
# COMPACT_ATOMS: atom_id res chain seq x y z
N MET A 1 -21.58 -11.11 -13.18
CA MET A 1 -20.89 -10.53 -12.02
C MET A 1 -19.40 -10.72 -12.20
N ARG A 2 -18.57 -9.84 -11.71
CA ARG A 2 -17.09 -9.92 -11.71
C ARG A 2 -16.54 -9.13 -10.53
N ILE A 3 -15.25 -9.28 -10.28
CA ILE A 3 -14.48 -8.42 -9.38
C ILE A 3 -13.50 -7.60 -10.23
N GLU A 4 -13.39 -6.30 -9.96
CA GLU A 4 -12.32 -5.50 -10.54
C GLU A 4 -11.02 -5.75 -9.77
N THR A 5 -10.03 -6.32 -10.43
CA THR A 5 -8.80 -6.79 -9.79
C THR A 5 -7.60 -5.86 -9.96
N HIS A 6 -7.75 -4.76 -10.72
CA HIS A 6 -6.70 -3.80 -10.98
C HIS A 6 -7.27 -2.37 -10.99
N ALA A 7 -7.12 -1.66 -9.87
CA ALA A 7 -7.65 -0.31 -9.72
C ALA A 7 -6.78 0.55 -8.81
N HIS A 8 -6.65 1.83 -9.19
CA HIS A 8 -5.84 2.83 -8.54
C HIS A 8 -6.68 3.85 -7.78
N THR A 9 -6.08 4.48 -6.79
CA THR A 9 -6.69 5.54 -5.98
C THR A 9 -5.75 6.73 -5.79
N GLU A 10 -6.20 7.72 -5.00
CA GLU A 10 -5.37 8.85 -4.58
C GLU A 10 -4.05 8.44 -3.90
N PHE A 11 -3.89 7.20 -3.51
CA PHE A 11 -2.65 6.69 -2.90
C PHE A 11 -1.59 6.25 -3.92
N SER A 12 -1.94 6.10 -5.20
CA SER A 12 -0.98 5.95 -6.30
C SER A 12 -0.13 7.22 -6.53
N GLN A 13 -0.54 8.35 -5.95
CA GLN A 13 0.07 9.67 -6.20
C GLN A 13 1.26 9.99 -5.31
N LEU A 14 1.74 9.06 -4.50
CA LEU A 14 2.86 9.33 -3.58
C LEU A 14 4.13 9.78 -4.32
N ARG A 15 4.29 9.39 -5.58
CA ARG A 15 5.44 9.72 -6.43
C ARG A 15 5.12 10.64 -7.60
N MET A 16 3.96 10.45 -8.22
CA MET A 16 3.58 11.11 -9.46
C MET A 16 2.08 11.38 -9.49
N LEU A 17 1.64 12.30 -10.33
CA LEU A 17 0.23 12.42 -10.66
C LEU A 17 -0.15 11.24 -11.54
N ASP A 18 -1.19 10.51 -11.14
CA ASP A 18 -1.59 9.30 -11.83
C ASP A 18 -3.11 9.12 -11.86
N CYS A 19 -3.76 8.99 -10.72
CA CYS A 19 -5.16 8.63 -10.58
C CYS A 19 -5.99 9.74 -9.91
N ILE A 20 -7.23 9.97 -10.36
CA ILE A 20 -8.16 10.95 -9.76
C ILE A 20 -9.19 10.30 -8.81
N VAL A 21 -9.16 8.99 -8.66
CA VAL A 21 -10.17 8.23 -7.92
C VAL A 21 -9.87 8.25 -6.42
N LYS A 22 -10.88 8.53 -5.62
CA LYS A 22 -10.81 8.40 -4.16
C LYS A 22 -11.37 7.06 -3.71
N VAL A 23 -10.78 6.49 -2.66
CA VAL A 23 -11.18 5.18 -2.12
C VAL A 23 -12.70 5.02 -1.95
N PRO A 24 -13.47 5.94 -1.33
CA PRO A 24 -14.91 5.76 -1.20
C PRO A 24 -15.65 5.79 -2.56
N GLN A 25 -15.13 6.55 -3.53
CA GLN A 25 -15.72 6.65 -4.87
C GLN A 25 -15.49 5.37 -5.66
N LEU A 26 -14.28 4.76 -5.57
CA LEU A 26 -13.97 3.48 -6.17
C LEU A 26 -14.98 2.40 -5.74
N ILE A 27 -15.16 2.26 -4.44
CA ILE A 27 -16.06 1.25 -3.85
C ILE A 27 -17.52 1.49 -4.28
N LYS A 28 -17.99 2.74 -4.20
CA LYS A 28 -19.37 3.12 -4.61
C LYS A 28 -19.60 2.85 -6.09
N GLN A 29 -18.63 3.17 -6.95
CA GLN A 29 -18.75 2.91 -8.38
C GLN A 29 -18.83 1.41 -8.67
N ALA A 30 -17.95 0.59 -8.06
CA ALA A 30 -17.99 -0.86 -8.21
C ALA A 30 -19.35 -1.44 -7.80
N ALA A 31 -19.88 -1.03 -6.66
CA ALA A 31 -21.20 -1.44 -6.19
C ALA A 31 -22.33 -0.99 -7.13
N SER A 32 -22.29 0.25 -7.63
CA SER A 32 -23.29 0.81 -8.55
C SER A 32 -23.35 0.08 -9.88
N LEU A 33 -22.23 -0.49 -10.34
CA LEU A 33 -22.13 -1.30 -11.55
C LEU A 33 -22.49 -2.78 -11.30
N GLY A 34 -22.88 -3.16 -10.08
CA GLY A 34 -23.20 -4.54 -9.71
C GLY A 34 -22.02 -5.48 -9.69
N LEU A 35 -20.80 -4.95 -9.44
CA LEU A 35 -19.62 -5.78 -9.26
C LEU A 35 -19.68 -6.49 -7.90
N SER A 36 -19.14 -7.70 -7.83
CA SER A 36 -19.07 -8.49 -6.59
C SER A 36 -17.94 -8.05 -5.66
N GLY A 37 -17.08 -7.14 -6.12
CA GLY A 37 -15.97 -6.62 -5.35
C GLY A 37 -15.00 -5.78 -6.18
N VAL A 38 -14.02 -5.23 -5.51
CA VAL A 38 -12.94 -4.43 -6.11
C VAL A 38 -11.64 -4.62 -5.34
N ALA A 39 -10.52 -4.66 -6.06
CA ALA A 39 -9.20 -4.56 -5.47
C ALA A 39 -8.71 -3.11 -5.44
N ILE A 40 -7.85 -2.80 -4.48
CA ILE A 40 -7.00 -1.61 -4.50
C ILE A 40 -5.58 -2.07 -4.81
N THR A 41 -4.98 -1.55 -5.89
CA THR A 41 -3.67 -1.96 -6.39
C THR A 41 -2.81 -0.73 -6.73
N ASP A 42 -2.73 0.22 -5.81
CA ASP A 42 -1.97 1.45 -5.99
C ASP A 42 -0.50 1.19 -6.32
N HIS A 43 0.09 2.08 -7.11
CA HIS A 43 1.50 1.99 -7.52
C HIS A 43 2.46 2.08 -6.33
N GLU A 44 3.19 0.97 -6.07
CA GLU A 44 4.23 0.84 -5.03
C GLU A 44 3.78 1.37 -3.65
N SER A 45 2.48 1.26 -3.35
CA SER A 45 1.91 1.80 -2.14
C SER A 45 0.85 0.90 -1.53
N VAL A 46 1.00 0.61 -0.26
CA VAL A 46 0.00 -0.06 0.59
C VAL A 46 -0.70 0.91 1.55
N SER A 47 -0.45 2.22 1.39
CA SER A 47 -0.92 3.27 2.32
C SER A 47 -2.45 3.45 2.31
N GLY A 48 -3.12 3.10 1.21
CA GLY A 48 -4.57 3.15 1.06
C GLY A 48 -5.34 2.04 1.76
N HIS A 49 -4.67 0.95 2.15
CA HIS A 49 -5.32 -0.30 2.56
C HIS A 49 -6.21 -0.15 3.81
N VAL A 50 -5.72 0.54 4.84
CA VAL A 50 -6.51 0.75 6.08
C VAL A 50 -7.79 1.53 5.76
N ARG A 51 -7.66 2.62 5.00
CA ARG A 51 -8.82 3.44 4.60
C ARG A 51 -9.81 2.64 3.74
N PHE A 52 -9.31 1.80 2.84
CA PHE A 52 -10.11 0.96 1.97
C PHE A 52 -10.95 -0.04 2.79
N ILE A 53 -10.36 -0.81 3.69
CA ILE A 53 -11.05 -1.78 4.55
C ILE A 53 -12.04 -1.07 5.48
N GLN A 54 -11.65 0.05 6.09
CA GLN A 54 -12.56 0.84 6.95
C GLN A 54 -13.79 1.32 6.19
N THR A 55 -13.59 1.81 4.96
CA THR A 55 -14.69 2.28 4.12
C THR A 55 -15.64 1.15 3.78
N ILE A 56 -15.14 -0.03 3.37
CA ILE A 56 -15.97 -1.21 3.09
C ILE A 56 -16.77 -1.63 4.34
N LYS A 57 -16.11 -1.75 5.49
CA LYS A 57 -16.78 -2.11 6.75
C LYS A 57 -17.88 -1.11 7.13
N SER A 58 -17.60 0.19 7.01
CA SER A 58 -18.58 1.25 7.27
C SER A 58 -19.78 1.16 6.33
N MET A 59 -19.53 0.94 5.03
CA MET A 59 -20.60 0.87 4.02
C MET A 59 -21.41 -0.43 4.11
N LYS A 60 -20.81 -1.57 4.49
CA LYS A 60 -21.55 -2.80 4.84
C LYS A 60 -22.43 -2.55 6.05
N SER A 61 -21.89 -1.97 7.13
CA SER A 61 -22.65 -1.68 8.36
C SER A 61 -23.81 -0.69 8.16
N SER A 62 -23.69 0.25 7.20
CA SER A 62 -24.78 1.18 6.85
C SER A 62 -25.79 0.61 5.84
N GLY A 63 -25.53 -0.58 5.29
CA GLY A 63 -26.35 -1.21 4.24
C GLY A 63 -26.15 -0.60 2.85
N GLU A 64 -25.11 0.23 2.66
CA GLU A 64 -24.74 0.76 1.33
C GLU A 64 -24.05 -0.30 0.45
N LEU A 65 -23.47 -1.34 1.05
CA LEU A 65 -22.85 -2.47 0.36
C LEU A 65 -23.48 -3.79 0.79
N PRO A 66 -23.57 -4.79 -0.12
CA PRO A 66 -23.91 -6.15 0.26
C PRO A 66 -22.86 -6.74 1.21
N GLU A 67 -23.28 -7.63 2.11
CA GLU A 67 -22.36 -8.29 3.06
C GLU A 67 -21.26 -9.12 2.37
N ASP A 68 -21.59 -9.72 1.22
CA ASP A 68 -20.68 -10.54 0.43
C ASP A 68 -19.80 -9.74 -0.53
N PHE A 69 -19.90 -8.41 -0.55
CA PHE A 69 -19.01 -7.56 -1.37
C PHE A 69 -17.55 -7.74 -0.95
N LYS A 70 -16.70 -8.10 -1.90
CA LYS A 70 -15.27 -8.37 -1.66
C LYS A 70 -14.41 -7.13 -1.82
N GLY A 71 -13.63 -6.83 -0.79
CA GLY A 71 -12.51 -5.88 -0.87
C GLY A 71 -11.20 -6.64 -0.88
N ILE A 72 -10.39 -6.45 -1.92
CA ILE A 72 -9.11 -7.14 -2.07
C ILE A 72 -7.98 -6.14 -1.91
N LEU A 73 -6.99 -6.45 -1.08
CA LEU A 73 -5.80 -5.65 -0.89
C LEU A 73 -4.67 -6.14 -1.79
N GLY A 74 -4.16 -5.27 -2.61
CA GLY A 74 -3.10 -5.55 -3.55
C GLY A 74 -2.14 -4.38 -3.73
N ASN A 75 -1.17 -4.56 -4.59
CA ASN A 75 -0.18 -3.54 -4.93
C ASN A 75 0.25 -3.75 -6.38
N GLU A 76 0.30 -2.69 -7.17
CA GLU A 76 1.01 -2.71 -8.43
C GLU A 76 2.46 -2.31 -8.18
N ILE A 77 3.35 -3.29 -8.19
CA ILE A 77 4.78 -3.11 -8.00
C ILE A 77 5.48 -2.85 -9.33
N TYR A 78 6.65 -2.18 -9.26
CA TYR A 78 7.56 -2.03 -10.38
C TYR A 78 8.68 -3.07 -10.31
N LEU A 79 8.46 -4.21 -10.97
CA LEU A 79 9.37 -5.35 -10.95
C LEU A 79 10.60 -5.07 -11.82
N VAL A 80 11.79 -5.32 -11.28
CA VAL A 80 13.07 -5.18 -11.98
C VAL A 80 13.96 -6.39 -11.71
N ASP A 81 14.89 -6.67 -12.63
CA ASP A 81 15.79 -7.80 -12.47
C ASP A 81 16.85 -7.53 -11.39
N LYS A 82 17.48 -6.35 -11.44
CA LYS A 82 18.55 -5.98 -10.51
C LYS A 82 18.74 -4.47 -10.42
N LEU A 83 19.37 -4.04 -9.32
CA LEU A 83 19.91 -2.70 -9.16
C LEU A 83 21.42 -2.71 -9.34
N ASN A 84 21.92 -1.62 -9.90
CA ASN A 84 23.35 -1.28 -9.90
C ASN A 84 23.60 -0.33 -8.73
N ILE A 85 24.64 -0.61 -7.96
CA ILE A 85 25.12 0.25 -6.87
C ILE A 85 26.56 0.62 -7.19
N SER A 86 26.82 1.91 -7.40
CA SER A 86 28.16 2.42 -7.68
C SER A 86 29.01 2.46 -6.39
N GLU A 87 30.32 2.68 -6.53
CA GLU A 87 31.25 2.75 -5.40
C GLU A 87 30.89 3.88 -4.39
N ASP A 88 30.28 4.96 -4.87
CA ASP A 88 29.77 6.07 -4.05
C ASP A 88 28.35 5.82 -3.47
N GLY A 89 27.82 4.60 -3.63
CA GLY A 89 26.52 4.20 -3.06
C GLY A 89 25.31 4.65 -3.87
N LYS A 90 25.47 5.25 -5.05
CA LYS A 90 24.34 5.63 -5.90
C LYS A 90 23.70 4.42 -6.54
N LYS A 91 22.36 4.38 -6.45
CA LYS A 91 21.54 3.34 -7.07
C LYS A 91 21.11 3.77 -8.47
N SER A 92 21.06 2.80 -9.38
CA SER A 92 20.52 2.93 -10.73
C SER A 92 19.96 1.60 -11.21
N CYS A 93 19.16 1.62 -12.26
CA CYS A 93 18.58 0.44 -12.86
C CYS A 93 18.61 0.57 -14.39
N ASP A 94 19.19 -0.42 -15.07
CA ASP A 94 19.29 -0.47 -16.52
C ASP A 94 18.13 -1.25 -17.14
N SER A 95 17.45 -2.11 -16.35
CA SER A 95 16.26 -2.84 -16.80
C SER A 95 15.00 -1.97 -16.81
N PRO A 96 14.04 -2.27 -17.67
CA PRO A 96 12.72 -1.64 -17.59
C PRO A 96 12.07 -1.89 -16.23
N PHE A 97 11.24 -0.94 -15.81
CA PHE A 97 10.35 -1.11 -14.66
C PHE A 97 9.06 -1.75 -15.18
N TYR A 98 8.85 -3.02 -14.83
CA TYR A 98 7.69 -3.78 -15.29
C TYR A 98 6.57 -3.67 -14.26
N HIS A 99 5.38 -3.29 -14.72
CA HIS A 99 4.18 -3.32 -13.91
C HIS A 99 3.83 -4.77 -13.56
N TYR A 100 3.47 -5.02 -12.31
CA TYR A 100 3.17 -6.35 -11.83
C TYR A 100 2.21 -6.30 -10.66
N ILE A 101 1.09 -7.02 -10.74
CA ILE A 101 0.06 -7.00 -9.71
C ILE A 101 0.27 -8.13 -8.72
N LEU A 102 0.18 -7.79 -7.44
CA LEU A 102 0.09 -8.72 -6.33
C LEU A 102 -1.18 -8.47 -5.54
N LEU A 103 -1.92 -9.54 -5.22
CA LEU A 103 -3.13 -9.48 -4.39
C LEU A 103 -2.95 -10.39 -3.18
N ALA A 104 -3.25 -9.89 -1.99
CA ALA A 104 -3.18 -10.66 -0.75
C ALA A 104 -4.42 -11.54 -0.58
N LYS A 105 -4.23 -12.82 -0.33
CA LYS A 105 -5.32 -13.76 -0.06
C LYS A 105 -5.80 -13.71 1.39
N ASP A 106 -4.92 -13.35 2.28
CA ASP A 106 -5.11 -13.36 3.73
C ASP A 106 -4.15 -12.39 4.43
N GLU A 107 -4.17 -12.36 5.76
CA GLU A 107 -3.30 -11.52 6.58
C GLU A 107 -1.80 -11.78 6.34
N ILE A 108 -1.41 -13.03 6.07
CA ILE A 108 -0.02 -13.39 5.78
C ILE A 108 0.40 -12.79 4.43
N GLY A 109 -0.44 -12.91 3.40
CA GLY A 109 -0.23 -12.26 2.11
C GLY A 109 -0.14 -10.74 2.23
N HIS A 110 -0.98 -10.13 3.08
CA HIS A 110 -0.89 -8.69 3.34
C HIS A 110 0.42 -8.31 4.04
N LYS A 111 0.93 -9.15 4.95
CA LYS A 111 2.25 -8.95 5.56
C LYS A 111 3.36 -9.00 4.50
N GLN A 112 3.28 -9.94 3.54
CA GLN A 112 4.20 -10.03 2.42
C GLN A 112 4.16 -8.80 1.52
N LEU A 113 2.97 -8.23 1.22
CA LEU A 113 2.85 -6.96 0.47
C LEU A 113 3.54 -5.81 1.20
N ARG A 114 3.37 -5.69 2.51
CA ARG A 114 4.03 -4.65 3.32
C ARG A 114 5.55 -4.81 3.35
N GLU A 115 6.03 -6.04 3.45
CA GLU A 115 7.46 -6.34 3.42
C GLU A 115 8.08 -5.96 2.07
N LEU A 116 7.46 -6.37 0.96
CA LEU A 116 7.88 -6.00 -0.40
C LEU A 116 7.87 -4.48 -0.61
N SER A 117 6.80 -3.80 -0.18
CA SER A 117 6.73 -2.34 -0.26
C SER A 117 7.86 -1.69 0.53
N SER A 118 8.18 -2.17 1.73
CA SER A 118 9.30 -1.64 2.53
C SER A 118 10.64 -1.83 1.82
N LEU A 119 10.91 -3.03 1.29
CA LEU A 119 12.13 -3.33 0.53
C LEU A 119 12.24 -2.46 -0.73
N ALA A 120 11.14 -2.24 -1.46
CA ALA A 120 11.12 -1.39 -2.64
C ALA A 120 11.44 0.07 -2.29
N TRP A 121 10.86 0.61 -1.22
CA TRP A 121 11.13 1.97 -0.76
C TRP A 121 12.56 2.12 -0.22
N ASP A 122 13.11 1.12 0.47
CA ASP A 122 14.52 1.10 0.86
C ASP A 122 15.45 1.08 -0.36
N ASN A 123 15.00 0.50 -1.46
CA ASN A 123 15.70 0.48 -2.75
C ASN A 123 15.49 1.73 -3.60
N SER A 124 14.68 2.70 -3.16
CA SER A 124 14.34 3.88 -3.95
C SER A 124 15.55 4.73 -4.33
N PHE A 125 15.45 5.40 -5.48
CA PHE A 125 16.44 6.35 -6.00
C PHE A 125 15.81 7.33 -6.97
N TYR A 126 16.49 8.45 -7.24
CA TYR A 126 16.02 9.47 -8.16
C TYR A 126 16.63 9.32 -9.55
N THR A 127 15.77 9.39 -10.58
CA THR A 127 16.18 9.59 -11.99
C THR A 127 15.64 10.96 -12.42
N GLY A 128 16.50 11.95 -12.48
CA GLY A 128 16.08 13.35 -12.65
C GLY A 128 15.21 13.80 -11.47
N ARG A 129 13.95 14.17 -11.75
CA ARG A 129 12.97 14.58 -10.71
C ARG A 129 12.06 13.43 -10.25
N MET A 130 12.12 12.29 -10.90
CA MET A 130 11.26 11.15 -10.62
C MET A 130 11.93 10.22 -9.62
N GLU A 131 11.26 9.94 -8.52
CA GLU A 131 11.63 8.87 -7.59
C GLU A 131 11.25 7.52 -8.19
N ARG A 132 12.21 6.60 -8.24
CA ARG A 132 12.03 5.21 -8.66
C ARG A 132 11.95 4.34 -7.42
N VAL A 133 10.98 3.45 -7.37
CA VAL A 133 10.75 2.53 -6.24
C VAL A 133 10.67 1.12 -6.81
N PRO A 134 11.82 0.46 -7.02
CA PRO A 134 11.88 -0.85 -7.66
C PRO A 134 11.69 -2.00 -6.67
N THR A 135 10.87 -2.97 -7.04
CA THR A 135 10.85 -4.29 -6.40
C THR A 135 11.76 -5.23 -7.18
N LEU A 136 12.75 -5.80 -6.53
CA LEU A 136 13.64 -6.78 -7.16
C LEU A 136 12.95 -8.13 -7.31
N LYS A 137 13.14 -8.83 -8.44
CA LYS A 137 12.67 -10.22 -8.60
C LYS A 137 13.21 -11.14 -7.49
N SER A 138 14.44 -10.92 -7.05
CA SER A 138 15.04 -11.66 -5.92
C SER A 138 14.31 -11.44 -4.60
N ASP A 139 13.87 -10.20 -4.33
CA ASP A 139 13.13 -9.89 -3.10
C ASP A 139 11.74 -10.51 -3.16
N LEU A 140 11.05 -10.43 -4.29
CA LEU A 140 9.77 -11.09 -4.51
C LEU A 140 9.88 -12.61 -4.32
N GLU A 141 10.90 -13.24 -4.92
CA GLU A 141 11.14 -14.67 -4.71
C GLU A 141 11.39 -15.02 -3.24
N HIS A 142 12.22 -14.24 -2.56
CA HIS A 142 12.55 -14.48 -1.16
C HIS A 142 11.30 -14.41 -0.28
N VAL A 143 10.52 -13.34 -0.41
CA VAL A 143 9.32 -13.11 0.40
C VAL A 143 8.25 -14.18 0.13
N VAL A 144 7.99 -14.50 -1.15
CA VAL A 144 6.99 -15.52 -1.50
C VAL A 144 7.44 -16.92 -1.07
N LYS A 145 8.71 -17.28 -1.28
CA LYS A 145 9.23 -18.61 -0.89
C LYS A 145 9.34 -18.81 0.61
N SER A 146 9.48 -17.72 1.39
CA SER A 146 9.51 -17.80 2.85
C SER A 146 8.19 -18.28 3.44
N ASN A 147 7.07 -17.95 2.81
CA ASN A 147 5.74 -18.40 3.20
C ASN A 147 4.83 -18.47 1.95
N PRO A 148 4.85 -19.57 1.20
CA PRO A 148 4.19 -19.64 -0.11
C PRO A 148 2.67 -19.81 -0.01
N GLY A 149 1.96 -19.38 -1.06
CA GLY A 149 0.54 -19.65 -1.22
C GLY A 149 -0.40 -18.57 -0.65
N HIS A 150 0.12 -17.41 -0.22
CA HIS A 150 -0.65 -16.32 0.37
C HIS A 150 -0.85 -15.11 -0.57
N LEU A 151 -0.17 -15.10 -1.72
CA LEU A 151 -0.33 -14.07 -2.75
C LEU A 151 -0.88 -14.67 -4.05
N ILE A 152 -1.65 -13.85 -4.75
CA ILE A 152 -2.04 -14.03 -6.15
C ILE A 152 -1.26 -13.01 -6.96
N SER A 153 -0.85 -13.38 -8.18
CA SER A 153 -0.17 -12.47 -9.09
C SER A 153 -0.83 -12.42 -10.45
N THR A 154 -0.75 -11.26 -11.13
CA THR A 154 -1.13 -11.11 -12.53
C THR A 154 -0.02 -10.45 -13.35
N THR A 155 -0.09 -10.62 -14.69
CA THR A 155 0.88 -10.03 -15.62
C THR A 155 0.73 -8.51 -15.80
N ALA A 156 -0.23 -7.91 -15.12
CA ALA A 156 -0.59 -6.49 -15.23
C ALA A 156 -0.91 -6.04 -16.68
N CYS A 157 -0.76 -4.75 -16.96
CA CYS A 157 -1.09 -4.07 -18.21
C CYS A 157 -0.01 -4.23 -19.32
N LEU A 158 -0.11 -3.44 -20.38
CA LEU A 158 0.97 -3.30 -21.40
C LEU A 158 2.33 -2.92 -20.83
N GLY A 159 2.35 -2.26 -19.66
CA GLY A 159 3.55 -1.93 -18.91
C GLY A 159 4.24 -3.12 -18.25
N GLY A 160 3.56 -4.27 -18.15
CA GLY A 160 4.11 -5.51 -17.60
C GLY A 160 5.15 -6.18 -18.49
N GLU A 161 5.92 -7.13 -17.92
CA GLU A 161 7.01 -7.81 -18.64
C GLU A 161 6.50 -8.58 -19.85
N LEU A 162 5.36 -9.27 -19.71
CA LEU A 162 4.75 -9.99 -20.85
C LEU A 162 4.40 -9.03 -22.01
N GLY A 163 3.75 -7.89 -21.71
CA GLY A 163 3.36 -6.91 -22.72
C GLY A 163 4.55 -6.30 -23.42
N LYS A 164 5.53 -5.79 -22.65
CA LYS A 164 6.75 -5.16 -23.19
C LYS A 164 7.58 -6.13 -24.02
N SER A 165 7.82 -7.34 -23.52
CA SER A 165 8.62 -8.34 -24.25
C SER A 165 7.93 -8.80 -25.52
N LEU A 166 6.59 -9.01 -25.50
CA LEU A 166 5.83 -9.35 -26.68
C LEU A 166 5.92 -8.26 -27.79
N LEU A 167 5.80 -6.99 -27.38
CA LEU A 167 5.86 -5.87 -28.32
C LEU A 167 7.28 -5.66 -28.88
N ALA A 168 8.30 -5.88 -28.07
CA ALA A 168 9.70 -5.83 -28.47
C ALA A 168 10.14 -7.05 -29.30
N GLY A 169 9.35 -8.12 -29.35
CA GLY A 169 9.71 -9.40 -29.97
C GLY A 169 10.75 -10.18 -29.17
N GLU A 170 10.82 -9.97 -27.88
CA GLU A 170 11.72 -10.62 -26.96
C GLU A 170 11.11 -11.87 -26.34
N ASN A 171 11.93 -12.69 -25.67
CA ASN A 171 11.47 -13.90 -24.99
C ASN A 171 10.77 -13.55 -23.67
N TYR A 172 9.48 -13.94 -23.54
CA TYR A 172 8.67 -13.81 -22.34
C TYR A 172 8.39 -15.17 -21.67
N MET A 173 8.80 -16.28 -22.28
CA MET A 173 8.51 -17.63 -21.75
C MET A 173 9.18 -17.88 -20.42
N ASP A 174 10.42 -17.40 -20.23
CA ASP A 174 11.14 -17.57 -18.96
C ASP A 174 10.44 -16.84 -17.81
N PHE A 175 9.89 -15.66 -18.09
CA PHE A 175 9.05 -14.93 -17.12
C PHE A 175 7.78 -15.71 -16.76
N LEU A 176 7.07 -16.28 -17.73
CA LEU A 176 5.87 -17.06 -17.46
C LEU A 176 6.16 -18.32 -16.66
N LEU A 177 7.20 -19.05 -17.01
CA LEU A 177 7.62 -20.25 -16.30
C LEU A 177 8.09 -19.94 -14.86
N TRP A 178 8.82 -18.85 -14.68
CA TRP A 178 9.22 -18.37 -13.37
C TRP A 178 8.00 -18.06 -12.48
N ASN A 179 7.00 -17.40 -13.01
CA ASN A 179 5.75 -17.11 -12.29
C ASN A 179 4.96 -18.38 -11.95
N GLN A 180 4.84 -19.32 -12.90
CA GLN A 180 4.19 -20.59 -12.63
C GLN A 180 4.89 -21.39 -11.52
N GLN A 181 6.23 -21.34 -11.46
CA GLN A 181 7.00 -21.98 -10.38
C GLN A 181 6.78 -21.29 -9.03
N LEU A 182 6.65 -19.96 -9.02
CA LEU A 182 6.55 -19.16 -7.81
C LEU A 182 5.13 -19.16 -7.21
N PHE A 183 4.10 -19.01 -8.04
CA PHE A 183 2.71 -18.84 -7.61
C PHE A 183 1.80 -20.04 -7.97
N GLY A 184 2.24 -20.92 -8.86
CA GLY A 184 1.45 -22.07 -9.30
C GLY A 184 0.09 -21.66 -9.88
N LYS A 185 -0.99 -22.15 -9.29
CA LYS A 185 -2.38 -21.87 -9.68
C LYS A 185 -2.86 -20.45 -9.29
N ASP A 186 -2.06 -19.71 -8.56
CA ASP A 186 -2.36 -18.34 -8.14
C ASP A 186 -1.67 -17.30 -9.02
N PHE A 187 -1.11 -17.72 -10.17
CA PHE A 187 -0.64 -16.87 -11.25
C PHE A 187 -1.67 -16.77 -12.37
N TYR A 188 -1.99 -15.56 -12.82
CA TYR A 188 -2.98 -15.28 -13.86
C TYR A 188 -2.40 -14.37 -14.95
N LEU A 189 -2.87 -14.58 -16.19
CA LEU A 189 -2.64 -13.67 -17.29
C LEU A 189 -3.72 -12.58 -17.26
N GLU A 190 -3.34 -11.30 -17.33
CA GLU A 190 -4.28 -10.18 -17.30
C GLU A 190 -4.54 -9.65 -18.71
N MET A 191 -5.80 -9.61 -19.10
CA MET A 191 -6.30 -8.94 -20.31
C MET A 191 -6.98 -7.63 -19.93
N GLN A 192 -6.85 -6.62 -20.78
CA GLN A 192 -7.48 -5.32 -20.57
C GLN A 192 -8.35 -4.94 -21.78
N PRO A 193 -9.48 -4.21 -21.58
CA PRO A 193 -10.42 -3.87 -22.64
C PRO A 193 -9.99 -2.66 -23.49
N GLY A 194 -8.67 -2.44 -23.64
CA GLY A 194 -8.12 -1.43 -24.54
C GLY A 194 -8.28 -1.79 -26.01
N LEU A 195 -8.39 -0.77 -26.87
CA LEU A 195 -8.58 -0.94 -28.32
C LEU A 195 -7.36 -0.57 -29.15
N SER A 196 -6.22 -0.23 -28.53
CA SER A 196 -4.98 -0.05 -29.27
C SER A 196 -4.54 -1.35 -29.94
N GLU A 197 -3.82 -1.25 -31.04
CA GLU A 197 -3.32 -2.44 -31.76
C GLU A 197 -2.43 -3.31 -30.86
N GLU A 198 -1.64 -2.67 -29.99
CA GLU A 198 -0.78 -3.32 -29.02
C GLU A 198 -1.58 -4.12 -27.99
N GLN A 199 -2.65 -3.52 -27.44
CA GLN A 199 -3.50 -4.20 -26.46
C GLN A 199 -4.24 -5.38 -27.09
N ILE A 200 -4.77 -5.21 -28.30
CA ILE A 200 -5.42 -6.29 -29.06
C ILE A 200 -4.43 -7.42 -29.33
N LYS A 201 -3.18 -7.09 -29.73
CA LYS A 201 -2.12 -8.07 -29.96
C LYS A 201 -1.80 -8.84 -28.67
N LEU A 202 -1.64 -8.14 -27.56
CA LEU A 202 -1.39 -8.76 -26.25
C LEU A 202 -2.52 -9.69 -25.83
N ASN A 203 -3.77 -9.22 -25.89
CA ASN A 203 -4.93 -10.02 -25.50
C ASN A 203 -5.06 -11.31 -26.33
N ARG A 204 -4.83 -11.23 -27.65
CA ARG A 204 -4.82 -12.42 -28.52
C ARG A 204 -3.70 -13.40 -28.17
N GLU A 205 -2.55 -12.91 -27.78
CA GLU A 205 -1.45 -13.76 -27.34
C GLU A 205 -1.76 -14.40 -25.98
N ILE A 206 -2.35 -13.66 -25.04
CA ILE A 206 -2.80 -14.20 -23.75
C ILE A 206 -3.78 -15.35 -23.94
N VAL A 207 -4.75 -15.26 -24.87
CA VAL A 207 -5.69 -16.35 -25.16
C VAL A 207 -4.94 -17.60 -25.66
N LYS A 208 -3.94 -17.45 -26.52
CA LYS A 208 -3.10 -18.59 -26.97
C LYS A 208 -2.31 -19.19 -25.81
N LEU A 209 -1.65 -18.37 -25.02
CA LEU A 209 -0.85 -18.80 -23.86
C LEU A 209 -1.71 -19.52 -22.81
N LYS A 210 -2.91 -19.02 -22.53
CA LYS A 210 -3.91 -19.66 -21.67
C LYS A 210 -4.14 -21.12 -22.09
N HIS A 211 -4.38 -21.36 -23.39
CA HIS A 211 -4.61 -22.71 -23.90
C HIS A 211 -3.35 -23.56 -23.99
N GLN A 212 -2.21 -22.97 -24.30
CA GLN A 212 -0.95 -23.69 -24.44
C GLN A 212 -0.33 -24.11 -23.10
N LEU A 213 -0.38 -23.21 -22.10
CA LEU A 213 0.30 -23.37 -20.82
C LEU A 213 -0.66 -23.77 -19.69
N GLY A 214 -1.97 -23.72 -19.91
CA GLY A 214 -2.97 -23.97 -18.88
C GLY A 214 -2.99 -22.90 -17.77
N ILE A 215 -2.46 -21.69 -18.04
CA ILE A 215 -2.54 -20.56 -17.13
C ILE A 215 -3.88 -19.87 -17.32
N LYS A 216 -4.60 -19.61 -16.23
CA LYS A 216 -5.88 -18.90 -16.31
C LYS A 216 -5.67 -17.43 -16.67
N ALA A 217 -6.65 -16.86 -17.40
CA ALA A 217 -6.67 -15.45 -17.71
C ALA A 217 -7.80 -14.73 -16.98
N THR A 218 -7.57 -13.50 -16.57
CA THR A 218 -8.57 -12.60 -15.96
C THR A 218 -8.68 -11.32 -16.79
N ILE A 219 -9.77 -10.56 -16.64
CA ILE A 219 -9.92 -9.23 -17.22
C ILE A 219 -9.99 -8.20 -16.12
N ALA A 220 -9.20 -7.15 -16.26
CA ALA A 220 -9.19 -5.98 -15.39
C ALA A 220 -9.19 -4.68 -16.23
N CYS A 221 -9.65 -3.57 -15.65
CA CYS A 221 -9.77 -2.30 -16.34
C CYS A 221 -8.59 -1.34 -16.09
N ASP A 222 -7.73 -1.64 -15.14
CA ASP A 222 -6.62 -0.75 -14.74
C ASP A 222 -7.14 0.67 -14.43
N VAL A 223 -8.05 0.75 -13.45
CA VAL A 223 -8.92 1.91 -13.24
C VAL A 223 -8.14 3.10 -12.71
N HIS A 224 -8.05 4.18 -13.50
CA HIS A 224 -7.47 5.47 -13.13
C HIS A 224 -8.52 6.59 -12.99
N TYR A 225 -9.69 6.40 -13.56
CA TYR A 225 -10.87 7.25 -13.42
C TYR A 225 -12.14 6.39 -13.47
N LEU A 226 -13.28 6.90 -13.00
CA LEU A 226 -14.44 6.03 -12.74
C LEU A 226 -15.34 5.84 -13.95
N LYS A 227 -15.53 6.86 -14.77
CA LYS A 227 -16.44 6.86 -15.90
C LYS A 227 -15.75 7.35 -17.15
N GLN A 228 -16.22 6.94 -18.31
CA GLN A 228 -15.64 7.33 -19.60
C GLN A 228 -15.56 8.86 -19.77
N GLU A 229 -16.59 9.59 -19.33
CA GLU A 229 -16.63 11.05 -19.38
C GLU A 229 -15.59 11.75 -18.49
N ASP A 230 -15.04 11.06 -17.49
CA ASP A 230 -14.00 11.63 -16.59
C ASP A 230 -12.61 11.67 -17.25
N ARG A 231 -12.48 11.16 -18.48
CA ARG A 231 -11.23 11.15 -19.24
C ARG A 231 -10.58 12.52 -19.39
N GLU A 232 -11.38 13.54 -19.71
CA GLU A 232 -10.87 14.90 -19.89
C GLU A 232 -10.37 15.50 -18.57
N ILE A 233 -11.06 15.19 -17.45
CA ILE A 233 -10.64 15.62 -16.11
C ILE A 233 -9.33 14.95 -15.74
N HIS A 234 -9.21 13.65 -16.00
CA HIS A 234 -7.99 12.89 -15.77
C HIS A 234 -6.83 13.44 -16.61
N ALA A 235 -7.05 13.72 -17.89
CA ALA A 235 -6.05 14.30 -18.78
C ALA A 235 -5.56 15.68 -18.27
N ALA A 236 -6.50 16.56 -17.87
CA ALA A 236 -6.17 17.85 -17.29
C ALA A 236 -5.38 17.72 -15.98
N TYR A 237 -5.72 16.71 -15.16
CA TYR A 237 -4.99 16.40 -13.92
C TYR A 237 -3.55 15.99 -14.19
N LEU A 238 -3.32 15.04 -15.12
CA LEU A 238 -1.97 14.57 -15.48
C LEU A 238 -1.07 15.72 -16.00
N ASN A 239 -1.67 16.67 -16.74
CA ASN A 239 -0.96 17.82 -17.29
C ASN A 239 -0.80 19.00 -16.30
N SER A 240 -1.38 18.92 -15.11
CA SER A 240 -1.41 20.05 -14.16
C SER A 240 -0.05 20.45 -13.58
N ARG A 241 0.97 19.62 -13.70
CA ARG A 241 2.34 19.87 -13.19
C ARG A 241 3.35 20.29 -14.24
N ASP A 242 3.05 20.09 -15.52
CA ASP A 242 3.99 20.36 -16.59
C ASP A 242 3.55 21.61 -17.36
N ASP A 243 4.50 22.48 -17.70
CA ASP A 243 4.26 23.67 -18.54
C ASP A 243 4.01 23.30 -20.02
N GLU A 244 4.24 22.04 -20.41
CA GLU A 244 3.97 21.50 -21.73
C GLU A 244 2.88 20.43 -21.66
N GLU A 245 1.88 20.51 -22.55
CA GLU A 245 0.89 19.45 -22.71
C GLU A 245 1.58 18.16 -23.13
N ARG A 246 1.46 17.13 -22.31
CA ARG A 246 1.85 15.78 -22.70
C ARG A 246 0.81 15.23 -23.68
N GLU A 247 1.25 14.73 -24.82
CA GLU A 247 0.43 13.81 -25.59
C GLU A 247 0.19 12.56 -24.72
N LEU A 248 -1.00 12.52 -24.11
CA LEU A 248 -1.43 11.34 -23.38
C LEU A 248 -1.72 10.27 -24.43
N GLY A 249 -0.84 9.29 -24.50
CA GLY A 249 -1.00 8.15 -25.40
C GLY A 249 -2.33 7.40 -25.15
N ASP A 250 -2.66 6.49 -26.06
CA ASP A 250 -3.88 5.69 -26.07
C ASP A 250 -4.06 4.82 -24.80
N PHE A 251 -3.01 4.67 -23.99
CA PHE A 251 -3.03 3.86 -22.77
C PHE A 251 -4.17 4.24 -21.82
N TYR A 252 -4.31 5.54 -21.47
CA TYR A 252 -5.35 5.99 -20.56
C TYR A 252 -6.74 6.12 -21.22
N GLU A 253 -6.88 5.83 -22.52
CA GLU A 253 -8.18 5.91 -23.20
C GLU A 253 -9.21 4.92 -22.66
N SER A 254 -8.77 3.82 -22.07
CA SER A 254 -9.62 2.72 -21.63
C SER A 254 -9.48 2.36 -20.16
N THR A 255 -8.92 3.24 -19.32
CA THR A 255 -8.66 2.96 -17.90
C THR A 255 -9.77 3.44 -16.96
N TRP A 256 -11.04 3.26 -17.36
CA TRP A 256 -12.18 3.51 -16.46
C TRP A 256 -12.84 2.20 -16.02
N MET A 257 -13.63 2.27 -14.95
CA MET A 257 -14.36 1.10 -14.45
C MET A 257 -15.55 0.78 -15.38
N MET A 258 -15.39 -0.21 -16.24
CA MET A 258 -16.36 -0.60 -17.25
C MET A 258 -17.44 -1.54 -16.70
N THR A 259 -18.64 -1.51 -17.31
CA THR A 259 -19.62 -2.59 -17.14
C THR A 259 -19.20 -3.84 -17.91
N ASN A 260 -19.79 -4.99 -17.57
CA ASN A 260 -19.53 -6.22 -18.33
C ASN A 260 -19.92 -6.08 -19.80
N GLU A 261 -21.03 -5.38 -20.09
CA GLU A 261 -21.50 -5.13 -21.45
C GLU A 261 -20.49 -4.34 -22.27
N GLN A 262 -19.88 -3.31 -21.66
CA GLN A 262 -18.81 -2.54 -22.29
C GLN A 262 -17.58 -3.41 -22.58
N ILE A 263 -17.19 -4.27 -21.62
CA ILE A 263 -16.08 -5.22 -21.81
C ILE A 263 -16.38 -6.19 -22.95
N TYR A 264 -17.57 -6.81 -23.00
CA TYR A 264 -17.96 -7.69 -24.12
C TYR A 264 -17.91 -6.98 -25.46
N GLN A 265 -18.39 -5.73 -25.54
CA GLN A 265 -18.37 -4.95 -26.77
C GLN A 265 -16.95 -4.62 -27.23
N ARG A 266 -16.07 -4.25 -26.29
CA ARG A 266 -14.69 -3.87 -26.61
C ARG A 266 -13.78 -5.06 -26.92
N MET A 267 -14.11 -6.24 -26.40
CA MET A 267 -13.31 -7.46 -26.54
C MET A 267 -14.00 -8.53 -27.42
N ASP A 268 -14.99 -8.16 -28.24
CA ASP A 268 -15.74 -9.06 -29.11
C ASP A 268 -14.85 -9.84 -30.08
N TYR A 269 -13.69 -9.26 -30.45
CA TYR A 269 -12.68 -9.86 -31.31
C TYR A 269 -12.01 -11.12 -30.73
N LEU A 270 -12.19 -11.42 -29.42
CA LEU A 270 -11.72 -12.66 -28.77
C LEU A 270 -12.79 -13.76 -28.77
N GLY A 271 -14.06 -13.40 -29.01
CA GLY A 271 -15.20 -14.29 -28.87
C GLY A 271 -15.78 -14.30 -27.44
N TYR A 272 -17.11 -14.52 -27.39
CA TYR A 272 -17.86 -14.45 -26.13
C TYR A 272 -17.33 -15.38 -25.03
N GLU A 273 -17.00 -16.63 -25.38
CA GLU A 273 -16.59 -17.67 -24.41
C GLU A 273 -15.29 -17.31 -23.71
N GLU A 274 -14.31 -16.74 -24.43
CA GLU A 274 -13.03 -16.33 -23.86
C GLU A 274 -13.19 -15.16 -22.88
N VAL A 275 -14.02 -14.18 -23.23
CA VAL A 275 -14.30 -13.02 -22.38
C VAL A 275 -15.09 -13.46 -21.13
N GLU A 276 -16.11 -14.29 -21.30
CA GLU A 276 -16.94 -14.81 -20.20
C GLU A 276 -16.10 -15.62 -19.21
N ASP A 277 -15.22 -16.50 -19.70
CA ASP A 277 -14.34 -17.31 -18.88
C ASP A 277 -13.36 -16.44 -18.07
N ALA A 278 -12.78 -15.42 -18.70
CA ALA A 278 -11.87 -14.50 -18.04
C ALA A 278 -12.58 -13.59 -16.98
N LEU A 279 -13.82 -13.17 -17.25
CA LEU A 279 -14.63 -12.44 -16.27
C LEU A 279 -14.98 -13.33 -15.06
N LYS A 280 -15.34 -14.61 -15.29
CA LYS A 280 -15.57 -15.58 -14.21
C LYS A 280 -14.31 -15.85 -13.39
N CYS A 281 -13.15 -15.82 -14.04
CA CYS A 281 -11.88 -16.01 -13.36
C CYS A 281 -11.63 -14.95 -12.29
N SER A 282 -12.11 -13.71 -12.48
CA SER A 282 -12.03 -12.67 -11.44
C SER A 282 -12.84 -13.01 -10.18
N LEU A 283 -13.96 -13.73 -10.32
CA LEU A 283 -14.72 -14.22 -9.18
C LEU A 283 -13.95 -15.32 -8.43
N GLU A 284 -13.31 -16.25 -9.16
CA GLU A 284 -12.45 -17.25 -8.55
C GLU A 284 -11.30 -16.61 -7.73
N ILE A 285 -10.72 -15.53 -8.24
CA ILE A 285 -9.73 -14.74 -7.48
C ILE A 285 -10.35 -14.27 -6.16
N GLY A 286 -11.55 -13.69 -6.19
CA GLY A 286 -12.26 -13.25 -4.99
C GLY A 286 -12.61 -14.37 -4.01
N GLU A 287 -12.93 -15.57 -4.50
CA GLU A 287 -13.20 -16.73 -3.65
C GLU A 287 -11.95 -17.23 -2.90
N LYS A 288 -10.76 -16.96 -3.43
CA LYS A 288 -9.48 -17.29 -2.78
C LYS A 288 -9.10 -16.29 -1.69
N VAL A 289 -9.75 -15.13 -1.64
CA VAL A 289 -9.45 -14.06 -0.68
C VAL A 289 -10.32 -14.21 0.56
N GLU A 290 -9.69 -14.36 1.71
CA GLU A 290 -10.33 -14.37 3.02
C GLU A 290 -10.64 -12.95 3.51
N GLU A 291 -11.62 -12.81 4.40
CA GLU A 291 -11.82 -11.55 5.13
C GLU A 291 -10.88 -11.54 6.34
N TYR A 292 -10.08 -10.48 6.46
CA TYR A 292 -9.20 -10.25 7.61
C TYR A 292 -9.22 -8.79 8.03
N ASP A 293 -8.81 -8.54 9.27
CA ASP A 293 -8.77 -7.20 9.83
C ASP A 293 -7.32 -6.68 9.89
N LEU A 294 -7.13 -5.43 9.51
CA LEU A 294 -5.86 -4.72 9.68
C LEU A 294 -5.76 -4.01 11.04
N TYR A 295 -6.85 -4.01 11.79
CA TYR A 295 -6.90 -3.38 13.10
C TYR A 295 -6.32 -4.30 14.17
N CYS A 296 -5.23 -3.86 14.76
CA CYS A 296 -4.75 -4.40 16.02
C CYS A 296 -5.22 -3.52 17.18
N PRO A 297 -5.44 -4.07 18.37
CA PRO A 297 -5.59 -3.26 19.57
C PRO A 297 -4.43 -2.28 19.71
N THR A 298 -4.69 -1.11 20.28
CA THR A 298 -3.64 -0.14 20.55
C THR A 298 -2.54 -0.79 21.41
N ILE A 299 -1.34 -0.88 20.84
CA ILE A 299 -0.17 -1.37 21.54
C ILE A 299 0.59 -0.15 22.07
N VAL A 300 0.65 -0.02 23.39
CA VAL A 300 1.56 0.93 23.99
C VAL A 300 2.95 0.28 23.99
N PRO A 301 3.94 0.85 23.29
CA PRO A 301 5.26 0.27 23.24
C PRO A 301 5.88 0.26 24.65
N GLY A 302 6.35 -0.89 25.11
CA GLY A 302 7.17 -1.00 26.28
C GLY A 302 8.57 -0.43 25.99
N ALA A 303 9.14 0.28 26.94
CA ALA A 303 10.54 0.66 26.89
C ALA A 303 11.35 -0.29 27.79
N ASP A 304 12.52 -0.70 27.33
CA ASP A 304 13.49 -1.39 28.18
C ASP A 304 14.04 -0.36 29.16
N ILE A 305 13.71 -0.53 30.45
CA ILE A 305 14.16 0.36 31.50
C ILE A 305 15.42 -0.22 32.13
N PRO A 306 16.56 0.49 32.07
CA PRO A 306 17.76 0.07 32.78
C PRO A 306 17.56 0.17 34.29
N ASP A 307 18.42 -0.48 35.08
CA ASP A 307 18.47 -0.26 36.52
C ASP A 307 18.80 1.21 36.80
N PHE A 308 17.99 1.86 37.62
CA PHE A 308 18.16 3.26 37.99
C PHE A 308 17.76 3.52 39.43
N GLU A 309 18.31 4.58 39.99
CA GLU A 309 17.92 5.14 41.27
C GLU A 309 17.52 6.62 41.08
N LEU A 310 16.43 7.03 41.71
CA LEU A 310 16.11 8.45 41.86
C LEU A 310 17.05 9.07 42.89
N SER A 311 17.60 10.22 42.57
CA SER A 311 18.40 10.98 43.55
C SER A 311 17.47 11.74 44.50
N ASP A 312 18.08 12.28 45.58
CA ASP A 312 17.37 13.18 46.50
C ASP A 312 17.07 14.57 45.91
N PHE A 313 17.34 14.79 44.61
CA PHE A 313 17.16 16.09 43.96
C PHE A 313 15.74 16.62 44.10
N PHE A 314 14.74 15.81 43.76
CA PHE A 314 13.33 16.16 43.91
C PHE A 314 12.82 15.96 45.34
N GLY A 315 13.45 15.08 46.13
CA GLY A 315 12.99 14.69 47.44
C GLY A 315 12.79 15.86 48.41
N ASN A 316 13.65 16.87 48.31
CA ASN A 316 13.56 18.09 49.14
C ASN A 316 12.35 18.98 48.78
N TYR A 317 11.60 18.66 47.73
CA TYR A 317 10.52 19.48 47.19
C TYR A 317 9.19 18.76 47.12
N TYR A 318 9.07 17.49 47.54
CA TYR A 318 7.82 16.70 47.48
C TYR A 318 6.66 17.37 48.20
N ASP A 319 6.91 18.05 49.30
CA ASP A 319 5.86 18.78 50.03
C ASP A 319 5.29 19.97 49.26
N ARG A 320 6.05 20.47 48.27
CA ARG A 320 5.68 21.63 47.47
C ARG A 320 5.05 21.21 46.13
N TYR A 321 5.45 20.08 45.57
CA TYR A 321 5.08 19.62 44.23
C TYR A 321 4.41 18.25 44.29
N GLU A 322 3.09 18.28 44.19
CA GLU A 322 2.23 17.11 44.37
C GLU A 322 2.51 16.03 43.30
N TYR A 323 2.59 16.44 42.00
CA TYR A 323 2.72 15.48 40.90
C TYR A 323 4.16 14.97 40.74
N ILE A 324 5.17 15.77 41.05
CA ILE A 324 6.55 15.28 41.17
C ILE A 324 6.61 14.19 42.27
N SER A 325 5.96 14.41 43.41
CA SER A 325 5.86 13.41 44.47
C SER A 325 5.10 12.16 44.03
N LYS A 326 3.96 12.31 43.34
CA LYS A 326 3.18 11.17 42.81
C LYS A 326 4.00 10.30 41.87
N PHE A 327 4.73 10.89 40.93
CA PHE A 327 5.60 10.16 40.01
C PHE A 327 6.76 9.45 40.71
N ALA A 328 7.38 10.12 41.72
CA ALA A 328 8.46 9.52 42.50
C ALA A 328 8.03 8.29 43.30
N HIS A 329 6.81 8.27 43.80
CA HIS A 329 6.28 7.21 44.66
C HIS A 329 5.28 6.28 43.89
N SER A 330 5.19 6.41 42.58
CA SER A 330 4.33 5.55 41.78
C SER A 330 4.81 4.09 41.84
N ASP A 331 3.87 3.16 41.91
CA ASP A 331 4.14 1.73 41.78
C ASP A 331 4.61 1.36 40.35
N ASN A 332 4.23 2.20 39.35
CA ASN A 332 4.65 2.04 37.98
C ASN A 332 6.11 2.45 37.78
N VAL A 333 6.95 1.54 37.35
CA VAL A 333 8.37 1.78 37.10
C VAL A 333 8.60 2.83 36.00
N TYR A 334 7.71 2.92 35.01
CA TYR A 334 7.83 3.90 33.94
C TYR A 334 7.65 5.33 34.42
N ASP A 335 6.74 5.57 35.38
CA ASP A 335 6.54 6.88 35.97
C ASP A 335 7.82 7.33 36.69
N ARG A 336 8.41 6.46 37.52
CA ARG A 336 9.66 6.75 38.24
C ARG A 336 10.81 6.97 37.26
N TYR A 337 10.90 6.19 36.20
CA TYR A 337 11.94 6.34 35.19
C TYR A 337 11.80 7.65 34.39
N LEU A 338 10.57 8.06 34.05
CA LEU A 338 10.32 9.37 33.46
C LEU A 338 10.87 10.50 34.35
N LEU A 339 10.61 10.41 35.66
CA LEU A 339 11.15 11.40 36.61
C LEU A 339 12.69 11.40 36.64
N LYS A 340 13.32 10.21 36.53
CA LYS A 340 14.79 10.09 36.42
C LYS A 340 15.32 10.76 35.16
N LEU A 341 14.67 10.56 34.02
CA LEU A 341 15.05 11.21 32.76
C LEU A 341 14.90 12.74 32.84
N ILE A 342 13.87 13.23 33.52
CA ILE A 342 13.67 14.66 33.76
C ILE A 342 14.83 15.22 34.64
N GLU A 343 15.22 14.50 35.65
CA GLU A 343 16.36 14.85 36.50
C GLU A 343 17.67 14.93 35.68
N ASP A 344 17.98 13.91 34.91
CA ASP A 344 19.17 13.86 34.05
C ASP A 344 19.16 14.99 33.02
N GLY A 345 18.04 15.20 32.35
CA GLY A 345 17.86 16.30 31.40
C GLY A 345 17.97 17.69 32.05
N TYR A 346 17.57 17.83 33.32
CA TYR A 346 17.75 19.07 34.05
C TYR A 346 19.25 19.37 34.27
N TYR A 347 20.05 18.41 34.76
CA TYR A 347 21.47 18.57 34.93
C TYR A 347 22.22 18.84 33.62
N GLU A 348 21.83 18.22 32.53
CA GLU A 348 22.46 18.40 31.25
C GLU A 348 22.16 19.77 30.62
N LYS A 349 20.89 20.19 30.66
CA LYS A 349 20.42 21.37 29.92
C LYS A 349 20.40 22.66 30.70
N ILE A 350 20.38 22.58 32.04
CA ILE A 350 20.27 23.74 32.93
C ILE A 350 21.41 23.69 33.98
N PRO A 351 22.65 24.01 33.58
CA PRO A 351 23.76 24.03 34.51
C PRO A 351 23.46 25.00 35.64
N TYR A 352 23.50 24.51 36.85
CA TYR A 352 23.18 25.25 38.11
C TYR A 352 23.91 26.60 38.25
N THR A 353 25.11 26.71 37.68
CA THR A 353 25.96 27.89 37.72
C THR A 353 25.44 29.08 36.89
N THR A 354 24.50 28.87 35.95
CA THR A 354 24.13 29.90 34.97
C THR A 354 22.82 30.63 35.31
N PHE A 355 21.91 30.05 36.14
CA PHE A 355 20.53 30.50 36.19
C PHE A 355 19.95 30.93 37.54
N GLY A 356 20.64 30.74 38.65
CA GLY A 356 20.20 31.20 39.99
C GLY A 356 18.88 30.53 40.48
N LYS A 357 18.54 30.81 41.76
CA LYS A 357 17.38 30.22 42.45
C LYS A 357 16.01 30.45 41.77
N VAL A 358 15.82 31.58 41.11
CA VAL A 358 14.52 31.93 40.50
C VAL A 358 14.23 30.97 39.37
N LYS A 359 15.16 30.76 38.46
CA LYS A 359 14.99 29.89 37.32
C LYS A 359 14.88 28.40 37.69
N PHE A 360 15.49 28.01 38.79
CA PHE A 360 15.32 26.69 39.36
C PHE A 360 13.86 26.39 39.70
N PHE A 361 13.23 27.29 40.48
CA PHE A 361 11.81 27.10 40.84
C PHE A 361 10.87 27.26 39.68
N GLU A 362 11.11 28.17 38.71
CA GLU A 362 10.35 28.27 37.48
C GLU A 362 10.38 26.94 36.68
N THR A 363 11.53 26.28 36.67
CA THR A 363 11.66 24.96 36.00
C THR A 363 10.89 23.88 36.76
N LEU A 364 10.97 23.82 38.08
CA LEU A 364 10.18 22.86 38.88
C LEU A 364 8.67 23.12 38.75
N ASP A 365 8.24 24.38 38.75
CA ASP A 365 6.85 24.76 38.54
C ASP A 365 6.36 24.27 37.15
N ARG A 366 7.21 24.34 36.12
CA ARG A 366 6.89 23.82 34.79
C ARG A 366 6.84 22.31 34.77
N ILE A 367 7.77 21.61 35.35
CA ILE A 367 7.78 20.14 35.50
C ILE A 367 6.50 19.67 36.17
N GLU A 368 6.11 20.32 37.28
CA GLU A 368 4.86 20.00 37.99
C GLU A 368 3.62 20.11 37.12
N VAL A 369 3.54 21.17 36.29
CA VAL A 369 2.43 21.35 35.37
C VAL A 369 2.38 20.24 34.32
N GLU A 370 3.51 19.89 33.69
CA GLU A 370 3.57 18.83 32.68
C GLU A 370 3.22 17.46 33.27
N LEU A 371 3.77 17.11 34.42
CA LEU A 371 3.47 15.85 35.13
C LEU A 371 2.01 15.77 35.55
N LYS A 372 1.44 16.90 36.01
CA LYS A 372 0.00 16.99 36.33
C LYS A 372 -0.87 16.65 35.11
N GLU A 373 -0.60 17.26 33.95
CA GLU A 373 -1.39 17.01 32.73
C GLU A 373 -1.28 15.54 32.30
N MET A 374 -0.07 14.95 32.34
CA MET A 374 0.12 13.52 32.04
C MET A 374 -0.68 12.64 32.99
N TRP A 375 -0.61 12.88 34.30
CA TRP A 375 -1.32 12.12 35.32
C TRP A 375 -2.84 12.16 35.12
N LEU A 376 -3.41 13.35 34.91
CA LEU A 376 -4.83 13.55 34.77
C LEU A 376 -5.38 12.91 33.47
N VAL A 377 -4.57 12.91 32.39
CA VAL A 377 -4.95 12.22 31.14
C VAL A 377 -4.98 10.72 31.36
N THR A 378 -3.99 10.16 32.06
CA THR A 378 -3.91 8.72 32.36
C THR A 378 -5.09 8.27 33.24
N GLU A 379 -5.40 9.02 34.30
CA GLU A 379 -6.58 8.75 35.14
C GLU A 379 -7.89 8.78 34.34
N LYS A 380 -8.05 9.76 33.44
CA LYS A 380 -9.28 9.93 32.64
C LYS A 380 -9.45 8.85 31.59
N LEU A 381 -8.35 8.34 31.02
CA LEU A 381 -8.38 7.28 30.00
C LEU A 381 -8.46 5.88 30.62
N GLY A 382 -8.28 5.75 31.94
CA GLY A 382 -8.24 4.44 32.62
C GLY A 382 -7.06 3.57 32.21
N THR A 383 -5.99 4.19 31.70
CA THR A 383 -4.74 3.52 31.34
C THR A 383 -3.75 3.71 32.51
N SER A 384 -3.59 2.68 33.30
CA SER A 384 -2.54 2.61 34.33
C SER A 384 -1.27 2.05 33.73
#